data_374c6ecb3964840344631e78bf3e9c74
#
_entry.id   374c6ecb3964840344631e78bf3e9c74
#
_cell.length_a   1.000
_cell.length_b   1.000
_cell.length_c   1.000
_cell.angle_alpha   90.00
_cell.angle_beta   90.00
_cell.angle_gamma   90.00
#
_symmetry.space_group_name_H-M   'P 1'
#
loop_
_entity.id
_entity.type
_entity.pdbx_description
1 polymer ?
#
loop_
_entity_poly.entity_id
_entity_poly.type
_entity_poly.pdbx_seq_one_letter_code
_entity_poly.pdbx_strand_id
1 'polypeptide(L)'
;MTRSAHDPRRRAAWGTSLVLIAITALLGGGASGASGTASAAEVGAASVPALSWGPCDGSKDGFECATARVPLDHRRPSGPTLALAVTRRPAADPAHRTGVLVLHPGGPGNSGVDFARNSYEALPASLRDAFDVVGYDMRGVARSGQVECWDDQEYAAAVDGARGVPKPGPEALRQAVRQAADFAAACQERSGDLVPFVGTGSNAKDLDLLRRALGEETLSFYGRSFGSYVGTVYAAQFPRRVRAMVLDGAYDPHRYADVPYAYDAAQFTALDAAVGRFLDWCGREVSACGFGEGRPRQAFEALKRDLDANPVITASGRPATGYTLAYRLMFNINAGKEIWPYLGQALRSAQARQASFLLSPPSPASFDFLTVNTAVECADRRYPDNRLLLGALVTAETASAPLLGPPIGWGPPTYDHNHAPACTQWPAQRPSRFEGSYRAAGSAPILVLGTTGDPDTPYQDAVTLAGTLDGGRLLTFDAEGHTAYHRSTCVSSLVDAYLTTLALPPRGTVCADEAPPQPLGHRTPIIGTDETQDAIPAPR
;
A
#
# COMPACT_ATOMS: atom_id res chain seq x y z
N MET A 1 -39.88 36.70 42.06
CA MET A 1 -40.20 38.13 41.77
C MET A 1 -39.47 38.49 40.49
N THR A 2 -40.30 38.84 39.52
CA THR A 2 -40.18 39.67 38.29
C THR A 2 -39.18 39.26 37.20
N ARG A 3 -39.69 38.60 36.22
CA ARG A 3 -39.97 38.88 34.79
C ARG A 3 -39.25 40.13 34.21
N SER A 4 -38.48 39.95 33.11
CA SER A 4 -38.75 40.70 31.87
C SER A 4 -38.09 40.04 30.68
N ALA A 5 -38.88 39.76 29.64
CA ALA A 5 -38.52 39.33 28.30
C ALA A 5 -38.19 40.57 27.42
N HIS A 6 -37.32 40.37 26.41
CA HIS A 6 -37.40 41.15 25.14
C HIS A 6 -36.65 40.41 24.02
N ASP A 7 -37.41 39.90 23.05
CA ASP A 7 -37.10 39.73 21.63
C ASP A 7 -37.60 41.00 20.91
N PRO A 8 -37.10 41.50 19.77
CA PRO A 8 -37.13 40.82 18.49
C PRO A 8 -36.04 41.19 17.43
N ARG A 9 -35.83 40.26 16.53
CA ARG A 9 -35.63 40.43 15.07
C ARG A 9 -34.96 41.68 14.52
N ARG A 10 -33.77 41.55 13.93
CA ARG A 10 -33.38 42.33 12.75
C ARG A 10 -32.86 41.43 11.63
N ARG A 11 -33.63 41.35 10.55
CA ARG A 11 -33.23 40.82 9.24
C ARG A 11 -32.28 41.86 8.59
N ALA A 12 -31.12 41.41 8.12
CA ALA A 12 -30.33 42.13 7.14
C ALA A 12 -30.35 41.36 5.82
N ALA A 13 -30.97 41.95 4.83
CA ALA A 13 -30.98 41.48 3.45
C ALA A 13 -29.66 41.86 2.78
N TRP A 14 -29.02 40.89 2.15
CA TRP A 14 -27.90 41.14 1.22
C TRP A 14 -28.41 40.90 -0.19
N GLY A 15 -28.35 41.98 -0.98
CA GLY A 15 -28.78 41.99 -2.36
C GLY A 15 -27.81 41.25 -3.28
N THR A 16 -28.37 40.38 -4.10
CA THR A 16 -27.73 39.73 -5.24
C THR A 16 -27.68 40.70 -6.41
N SER A 17 -26.48 41.15 -6.80
CA SER A 17 -26.25 41.85 -8.08
C SER A 17 -25.96 40.84 -9.18
N LEU A 18 -26.93 40.61 -10.05
CA LEU A 18 -26.78 39.92 -11.32
C LEU A 18 -26.12 40.88 -12.33
N VAL A 19 -24.93 40.50 -12.81
CA VAL A 19 -24.32 41.14 -13.99
C VAL A 19 -24.69 40.29 -15.23
N LEU A 20 -25.61 40.82 -16.04
CA LEU A 20 -25.89 40.31 -17.39
C LEU A 20 -24.80 40.82 -18.35
N ILE A 21 -24.04 39.89 -18.95
CA ILE A 21 -23.19 40.20 -20.11
C ILE A 21 -23.95 39.76 -21.35
N ALA A 22 -24.36 40.70 -22.17
CA ALA A 22 -24.93 40.49 -23.49
C ALA A 22 -23.80 40.21 -24.49
N ILE A 23 -23.84 39.04 -25.16
CA ILE A 23 -22.99 38.73 -26.31
C ILE A 23 -23.80 38.97 -27.58
N THR A 24 -23.42 40.00 -28.33
CA THR A 24 -23.93 40.31 -29.68
C THR A 24 -23.32 39.35 -30.70
N ALA A 25 -24.15 38.61 -31.40
CA ALA A 25 -23.79 37.80 -32.55
C ALA A 25 -23.52 38.70 -33.77
N LEU A 26 -22.36 38.57 -34.36
CA LEU A 26 -22.02 39.05 -35.71
C LEU A 26 -22.01 37.87 -36.65
N LEU A 27 -23.01 37.84 -37.54
CA LEU A 27 -23.06 36.98 -38.72
C LEU A 27 -22.14 37.56 -39.83
N GLY A 28 -21.21 36.78 -40.31
CA GLY A 28 -20.40 37.18 -41.47
C GLY A 28 -19.61 36.06 -42.10
N GLY A 29 -20.02 35.62 -43.30
CA GLY A 29 -19.13 35.16 -44.36
C GLY A 29 -18.77 33.69 -44.39
N GLY A 30 -19.38 32.93 -45.32
CA GLY A 30 -19.01 31.55 -45.64
C GLY A 30 -17.61 31.45 -46.28
N ALA A 31 -16.89 30.44 -45.87
CA ALA A 31 -15.78 29.82 -46.60
C ALA A 31 -15.97 28.30 -46.54
N SER A 32 -16.24 27.70 -47.69
CA SER A 32 -16.31 26.24 -47.84
C SER A 32 -14.89 25.65 -47.66
N GLY A 33 -14.56 25.27 -46.42
CA GLY A 33 -13.37 24.52 -46.11
C GLY A 33 -13.72 23.02 -46.11
N ALA A 34 -13.10 22.24 -46.96
CA ALA A 34 -13.18 20.80 -46.99
C ALA A 34 -12.82 20.23 -45.60
N SER A 35 -13.79 19.68 -44.89
CA SER A 35 -13.59 18.92 -43.67
C SER A 35 -12.88 17.61 -44.01
N GLY A 36 -11.57 17.62 -44.01
CA GLY A 36 -10.80 16.41 -43.88
C GLY A 36 -11.11 15.79 -42.52
N THR A 37 -11.93 14.77 -42.48
CA THR A 37 -12.05 13.87 -41.35
C THR A 37 -10.69 13.23 -41.15
N ALA A 38 -9.89 13.78 -40.23
CA ALA A 38 -8.75 13.04 -39.69
C ALA A 38 -9.34 11.77 -39.07
N SER A 39 -9.18 10.65 -39.77
CA SER A 39 -9.41 9.32 -39.24
C SER A 39 -8.59 9.23 -37.96
N ALA A 40 -9.24 9.20 -36.80
CA ALA A 40 -8.58 8.78 -35.55
C ALA A 40 -8.04 7.38 -35.86
N ALA A 41 -6.71 7.28 -36.02
CA ALA A 41 -6.07 6.00 -36.16
C ALA A 41 -6.54 5.13 -34.98
N GLU A 42 -7.26 4.06 -35.27
CA GLU A 42 -7.59 3.04 -34.26
C GLU A 42 -6.26 2.62 -33.64
N VAL A 43 -6.07 2.98 -32.35
CA VAL A 43 -4.94 2.48 -31.57
C VAL A 43 -5.14 0.97 -31.52
N GLY A 44 -4.36 0.23 -32.30
CA GLY A 44 -4.47 -1.21 -32.41
C GLY A 44 -4.45 -1.85 -31.02
N ALA A 45 -5.31 -2.82 -30.78
CA ALA A 45 -5.33 -3.54 -29.50
C ALA A 45 -3.96 -4.20 -29.26
N ALA A 46 -3.46 -4.12 -28.02
CA ALA A 46 -2.22 -4.81 -27.65
C ALA A 46 -2.34 -6.31 -27.93
N SER A 47 -1.29 -6.90 -28.50
CA SER A 47 -1.21 -8.34 -28.71
C SER A 47 -1.20 -9.09 -27.39
N VAL A 48 -1.87 -10.24 -27.34
CA VAL A 48 -1.83 -11.14 -26.18
C VAL A 48 -0.43 -11.74 -26.09
N PRO A 49 0.28 -11.60 -24.96
CA PRO A 49 1.60 -12.20 -24.81
C PRO A 49 1.54 -13.72 -24.85
N ALA A 50 2.51 -14.35 -25.51
CA ALA A 50 2.70 -15.80 -25.42
C ALA A 50 3.43 -16.13 -24.11
N LEU A 51 2.95 -17.14 -23.39
CA LEU A 51 3.59 -17.66 -22.17
C LEU A 51 4.22 -19.02 -22.48
N SER A 52 5.54 -19.07 -22.37
CA SER A 52 6.30 -20.32 -22.46
C SER A 52 6.67 -20.75 -21.04
N TRP A 53 5.95 -21.73 -20.52
CA TRP A 53 6.13 -22.21 -19.16
C TRP A 53 7.33 -23.14 -19.02
N GLY A 54 8.09 -22.95 -17.96
CA GLY A 54 9.22 -23.80 -17.59
C GLY A 54 9.38 -23.83 -16.06
N PRO A 55 10.30 -24.67 -15.54
CA PRO A 55 10.59 -24.69 -14.11
C PRO A 55 11.08 -23.32 -13.62
N CYS A 56 10.65 -22.90 -12.44
CA CYS A 56 11.16 -21.69 -11.80
C CYS A 56 12.57 -21.95 -11.23
N ASP A 57 13.59 -21.29 -11.75
CA ASP A 57 14.98 -21.24 -11.21
C ASP A 57 15.51 -22.57 -10.61
N GLY A 58 15.21 -23.71 -11.25
CA GLY A 58 15.61 -25.03 -10.80
C GLY A 58 14.87 -25.56 -9.56
N SER A 59 13.83 -24.86 -9.09
CA SER A 59 13.04 -25.27 -7.94
C SER A 59 12.15 -26.49 -8.28
N LYS A 60 11.88 -27.32 -7.26
CA LYS A 60 10.99 -28.48 -7.36
C LYS A 60 9.68 -28.28 -6.60
N ASP A 61 9.28 -27.06 -6.36
CA ASP A 61 8.09 -26.70 -5.60
C ASP A 61 6.77 -26.86 -6.40
N GLY A 62 6.87 -27.35 -7.65
CA GLY A 62 5.72 -27.56 -8.54
C GLY A 62 5.19 -26.29 -9.20
N PHE A 63 5.86 -25.15 -9.02
CA PHE A 63 5.58 -23.94 -9.77
C PHE A 63 6.25 -23.93 -11.14
N GLU A 64 5.57 -23.32 -12.09
CA GLU A 64 6.06 -23.01 -13.42
C GLU A 64 6.22 -21.49 -13.55
N CYS A 65 7.28 -21.06 -14.24
CA CYS A 65 7.55 -19.66 -14.51
C CYS A 65 7.50 -19.35 -16.01
N ALA A 66 7.09 -18.13 -16.34
CA ALA A 66 7.08 -17.61 -17.70
C ALA A 66 7.36 -16.11 -17.70
N THR A 67 7.67 -15.58 -18.88
CA THR A 67 7.80 -14.14 -19.12
C THR A 67 6.70 -13.69 -20.07
N ALA A 68 5.93 -12.68 -19.66
CA ALA A 68 4.94 -12.01 -20.49
C ALA A 68 5.50 -10.69 -21.02
N ARG A 69 5.53 -10.49 -22.35
CA ARG A 69 5.89 -9.20 -22.93
C ARG A 69 4.65 -8.33 -23.10
N VAL A 70 4.65 -7.18 -22.42
CA VAL A 70 3.55 -6.20 -22.43
C VAL A 70 4.05 -4.86 -22.99
N PRO A 71 3.17 -4.00 -23.55
CA PRO A 71 3.57 -2.67 -23.96
C PRO A 71 4.10 -1.85 -22.79
N LEU A 72 5.22 -1.14 -22.97
CA LEU A 72 5.67 -0.16 -22.01
C LEU A 72 4.63 0.96 -21.85
N ASP A 73 4.17 1.53 -22.98
CA ASP A 73 3.07 2.49 -23.04
C ASP A 73 1.84 1.85 -23.70
N HIS A 74 0.79 1.57 -22.93
CA HIS A 74 -0.46 0.99 -23.45
C HIS A 74 -1.21 1.88 -24.46
N ARG A 75 -0.85 3.17 -24.57
CA ARG A 75 -1.37 4.07 -25.62
C ARG A 75 -0.64 3.87 -26.96
N ARG A 76 0.52 3.18 -26.93
CA ARG A 76 1.35 2.86 -28.10
C ARG A 76 1.73 1.36 -28.06
N PRO A 77 0.74 0.46 -28.27
CA PRO A 77 0.93 -0.98 -28.04
C PRO A 77 1.92 -1.66 -28.98
N SER A 78 2.27 -1.03 -30.10
CA SER A 78 3.31 -1.49 -31.03
C SER A 78 4.70 -0.91 -30.75
N GLY A 79 4.85 -0.12 -29.69
CA GLY A 79 6.10 0.50 -29.27
C GLY A 79 6.98 -0.46 -28.43
N PRO A 80 7.91 0.09 -27.63
CA PRO A 80 8.75 -0.68 -26.72
C PRO A 80 7.92 -1.55 -25.78
N THR A 81 8.45 -2.73 -25.39
CA THR A 81 7.81 -3.68 -24.49
C THR A 81 8.59 -3.85 -23.21
N LEU A 82 7.89 -4.22 -22.14
CA LEU A 82 8.43 -4.62 -20.86
C LEU A 82 8.22 -6.14 -20.68
N ALA A 83 9.16 -6.82 -20.04
CA ALA A 83 9.06 -8.21 -19.65
C ALA A 83 8.49 -8.30 -18.23
N LEU A 84 7.37 -9.00 -18.04
CA LEU A 84 6.80 -9.27 -16.72
C LEU A 84 7.11 -10.73 -16.34
N ALA A 85 7.62 -10.95 -15.15
CA ALA A 85 7.77 -12.26 -14.56
C ALA A 85 6.42 -12.77 -14.05
N VAL A 86 6.09 -13.99 -14.39
CA VAL A 86 4.84 -14.64 -14.03
C VAL A 86 5.15 -16.03 -13.51
N THR A 87 4.48 -16.45 -12.44
CA THR A 87 4.51 -17.81 -11.93
C THR A 87 3.11 -18.37 -11.84
N ARG A 88 2.98 -19.70 -12.02
CA ARG A 88 1.74 -20.40 -11.71
C ARG A 88 2.02 -21.76 -11.07
N ARG A 89 1.09 -22.22 -10.25
CA ARG A 89 0.96 -23.62 -9.88
C ARG A 89 -0.40 -24.11 -10.36
N PRO A 90 -0.45 -25.11 -11.27
CA PRO A 90 -1.70 -25.65 -11.78
C PRO A 90 -2.58 -26.22 -10.65
N ALA A 91 -3.89 -26.16 -10.86
CA ALA A 91 -4.86 -26.77 -9.96
C ALA A 91 -4.53 -28.24 -9.67
N ALA A 92 -4.58 -28.63 -8.40
CA ALA A 92 -4.27 -29.99 -8.00
C ALA A 92 -5.32 -31.00 -8.48
N ASP A 93 -6.57 -30.56 -8.72
CA ASP A 93 -7.63 -31.35 -9.39
C ASP A 93 -8.03 -30.70 -10.73
N PRO A 94 -7.33 -31.02 -11.84
CA PRO A 94 -7.63 -30.43 -13.14
C PRO A 94 -9.03 -30.75 -13.67
N ALA A 95 -9.67 -31.84 -13.20
CA ALA A 95 -11.01 -32.21 -13.63
C ALA A 95 -12.09 -31.28 -13.08
N HIS A 96 -11.84 -30.63 -11.96
CA HIS A 96 -12.75 -29.68 -11.31
C HIS A 96 -12.18 -28.24 -11.26
N ARG A 97 -11.25 -27.96 -12.16
CA ARG A 97 -10.64 -26.63 -12.27
C ARG A 97 -11.68 -25.55 -12.57
N THR A 98 -11.69 -24.50 -11.75
CA THR A 98 -12.60 -23.36 -11.89
C THR A 98 -12.00 -22.23 -12.74
N GLY A 99 -10.68 -22.07 -12.73
CA GLY A 99 -9.98 -21.00 -13.46
C GLY A 99 -8.68 -20.61 -12.78
N VAL A 100 -8.29 -19.34 -12.90
CA VAL A 100 -7.11 -18.80 -12.20
C VAL A 100 -7.50 -18.03 -10.95
N LEU A 101 -6.67 -18.12 -9.90
CA LEU A 101 -6.66 -17.25 -8.73
C LEU A 101 -5.35 -16.47 -8.72
N VAL A 102 -5.42 -15.19 -9.00
CA VAL A 102 -4.26 -14.29 -8.94
C VAL A 102 -4.08 -13.80 -7.50
N LEU A 103 -2.89 -13.98 -6.94
CA LEU A 103 -2.50 -13.47 -5.63
C LEU A 103 -1.62 -12.23 -5.79
N HIS A 104 -1.97 -11.15 -5.11
CA HIS A 104 -1.24 -9.88 -5.14
C HIS A 104 -0.83 -9.44 -3.74
N PRO A 105 0.48 -9.26 -3.45
CA PRO A 105 0.99 -9.01 -2.10
C PRO A 105 0.66 -7.60 -1.56
N GLY A 106 0.57 -6.61 -2.42
CA GLY A 106 0.53 -5.20 -2.03
C GLY A 106 1.92 -4.55 -2.06
N GLY A 107 2.20 -3.72 -1.11
CA GLY A 107 3.31 -2.79 -1.04
C GLY A 107 2.82 -1.38 -1.37
N PRO A 108 3.04 -0.83 -2.58
CA PRO A 108 3.61 -1.44 -3.79
C PRO A 108 5.11 -1.73 -3.68
N GLY A 109 5.59 -2.74 -4.42
CA GLY A 109 7.02 -3.08 -4.46
C GLY A 109 7.32 -4.54 -4.09
N ASN A 110 6.37 -5.23 -3.47
CA ASN A 110 6.53 -6.64 -3.15
C ASN A 110 6.36 -7.53 -4.38
N SER A 111 7.21 -8.58 -4.49
CA SER A 111 7.13 -9.56 -5.56
C SER A 111 5.86 -10.41 -5.49
N GLY A 112 5.03 -10.34 -6.52
CA GLY A 112 3.86 -11.20 -6.65
C GLY A 112 4.22 -12.65 -6.97
N VAL A 113 5.33 -12.88 -7.65
CA VAL A 113 5.89 -14.23 -7.91
C VAL A 113 6.24 -14.92 -6.59
N ASP A 114 7.01 -14.24 -5.74
CA ASP A 114 7.43 -14.82 -4.46
C ASP A 114 6.24 -14.93 -3.49
N PHE A 115 5.33 -13.97 -3.49
CA PHE A 115 4.12 -14.03 -2.68
C PHE A 115 3.24 -15.26 -3.01
N ALA A 116 2.99 -15.53 -4.28
CA ALA A 116 2.18 -16.68 -4.68
C ALA A 116 2.85 -18.00 -4.26
N ARG A 117 4.17 -18.11 -4.41
CA ARG A 117 4.93 -19.30 -4.03
C ARG A 117 4.94 -19.51 -2.51
N ASN A 118 5.20 -18.46 -1.75
CA ASN A 118 5.31 -18.51 -0.29
C ASN A 118 3.94 -18.73 0.38
N SER A 119 2.85 -18.24 -0.24
CA SER A 119 1.50 -18.34 0.32
C SER A 119 0.77 -19.63 -0.06
N TYR A 120 1.25 -20.38 -1.05
CA TYR A 120 0.52 -21.52 -1.63
C TYR A 120 0.13 -22.58 -0.59
N GLU A 121 1.05 -22.98 0.28
CA GLU A 121 0.79 -24.03 1.26
C GLU A 121 -0.17 -23.58 2.38
N ALA A 122 -0.35 -22.26 2.55
CA ALA A 122 -1.32 -21.71 3.49
C ALA A 122 -2.74 -21.66 2.90
N LEU A 123 -2.91 -21.78 1.58
CA LEU A 123 -4.21 -21.87 0.95
C LEU A 123 -4.88 -23.22 1.31
N PRO A 124 -6.20 -23.23 1.57
CA PRO A 124 -6.91 -24.48 1.81
C PRO A 124 -6.95 -25.36 0.54
N ALA A 125 -7.08 -26.67 0.74
CA ALA A 125 -7.15 -27.62 -0.37
C ALA A 125 -8.25 -27.24 -1.39
N SER A 126 -9.40 -26.75 -0.93
CA SER A 126 -10.50 -26.31 -1.79
C SER A 126 -10.10 -25.23 -2.81
N LEU A 127 -9.16 -24.35 -2.48
CA LEU A 127 -8.64 -23.35 -3.42
C LEU A 127 -7.53 -23.94 -4.29
N ARG A 128 -6.62 -24.75 -3.71
CA ARG A 128 -5.52 -25.38 -4.45
C ARG A 128 -6.01 -26.40 -5.48
N ASP A 129 -7.11 -27.09 -5.18
CA ASP A 129 -7.72 -28.07 -6.07
C ASP A 129 -8.49 -27.37 -7.23
N ALA A 130 -9.14 -26.24 -6.94
CA ALA A 130 -10.02 -25.56 -7.88
C ALA A 130 -9.34 -24.54 -8.79
N PHE A 131 -8.16 -24.02 -8.42
CA PHE A 131 -7.55 -22.92 -9.15
C PHE A 131 -6.10 -23.16 -9.55
N ASP A 132 -5.74 -22.71 -10.76
CA ASP A 132 -4.34 -22.39 -11.00
C ASP A 132 -4.00 -21.15 -10.17
N VAL A 133 -3.07 -21.29 -9.22
CA VAL A 133 -2.61 -20.17 -8.40
C VAL A 133 -1.53 -19.41 -9.16
N VAL A 134 -1.76 -18.12 -9.40
CA VAL A 134 -0.91 -17.28 -10.23
C VAL A 134 -0.36 -16.10 -9.42
N GLY A 135 0.92 -15.80 -9.58
CA GLY A 135 1.57 -14.59 -9.14
C GLY A 135 2.30 -13.90 -10.28
N TYR A 136 2.44 -12.59 -10.23
CA TYR A 136 3.26 -11.85 -11.18
C TYR A 136 3.92 -10.66 -10.49
N ASP A 137 5.13 -10.34 -10.89
CA ASP A 137 5.76 -9.10 -10.47
C ASP A 137 5.19 -7.96 -11.33
N MET A 138 4.66 -6.92 -10.67
CA MET A 138 4.18 -5.73 -11.38
C MET A 138 5.31 -5.09 -12.19
N ARG A 139 4.94 -4.27 -13.17
CA ARG A 139 5.92 -3.43 -13.87
C ARG A 139 6.73 -2.59 -12.90
N GLY A 140 8.03 -2.61 -13.00
CA GLY A 140 8.95 -1.91 -12.11
C GLY A 140 9.30 -2.66 -10.82
N VAL A 141 8.76 -3.86 -10.59
CA VAL A 141 8.97 -4.66 -9.38
C VAL A 141 9.87 -5.85 -9.70
N ALA A 142 10.87 -6.09 -8.86
CA ALA A 142 11.71 -7.28 -8.87
C ALA A 142 12.12 -7.73 -10.29
N ARG A 143 11.70 -8.92 -10.74
CA ARG A 143 12.06 -9.52 -12.03
C ARG A 143 11.38 -8.84 -13.23
N SER A 144 10.47 -7.88 -13.01
CA SER A 144 9.71 -7.16 -14.04
C SER A 144 10.29 -5.78 -14.36
N GLY A 145 11.61 -5.69 -14.49
CA GLY A 145 12.33 -4.44 -14.77
C GLY A 145 12.29 -3.51 -13.57
N GLN A 146 12.92 -3.94 -12.49
CA GLN A 146 12.95 -3.18 -11.23
C GLN A 146 13.35 -1.73 -11.44
N VAL A 147 12.60 -0.82 -10.82
CA VAL A 147 12.98 0.60 -10.79
C VAL A 147 14.20 0.75 -9.91
N GLU A 148 15.20 1.43 -10.43
CA GLU A 148 16.44 1.79 -9.75
C GLU A 148 16.48 3.31 -9.55
N CYS A 149 16.76 3.75 -8.31
CA CYS A 149 16.93 5.15 -7.94
C CYS A 149 18.28 5.30 -7.20
N TRP A 150 18.28 5.46 -5.89
CA TRP A 150 19.50 5.43 -5.09
C TRP A 150 20.09 4.02 -5.02
N ASP A 151 21.40 3.92 -4.95
CA ASP A 151 22.07 2.68 -4.60
C ASP A 151 22.11 2.47 -3.07
N ASP A 152 22.62 1.31 -2.64
CA ASP A 152 22.70 0.94 -1.23
C ASP A 152 23.48 1.93 -0.37
N GLN A 153 24.51 2.59 -0.92
CA GLN A 153 25.31 3.55 -0.18
C GLN A 153 24.58 4.89 -0.04
N GLU A 154 23.89 5.35 -1.07
CA GLU A 154 23.06 6.55 -1.06
C GLU A 154 21.91 6.40 -0.06
N TYR A 155 21.23 5.24 -0.06
CA TYR A 155 20.20 4.92 0.93
C TYR A 155 20.76 4.87 2.35
N ALA A 156 21.85 4.12 2.55
CA ALA A 156 22.47 4.00 3.86
C ALA A 156 22.87 5.37 4.41
N ALA A 157 23.46 6.24 3.58
CA ALA A 157 23.83 7.59 3.99
C ALA A 157 22.63 8.43 4.44
N ALA A 158 21.50 8.35 3.72
CA ALA A 158 20.27 9.05 4.06
C ALA A 158 19.66 8.54 5.38
N VAL A 159 19.60 7.22 5.57
CA VAL A 159 19.00 6.56 6.75
C VAL A 159 19.87 6.71 7.98
N ASP A 160 21.19 6.53 7.87
CA ASP A 160 22.11 6.57 9.01
C ASP A 160 22.23 7.99 9.60
N GLY A 161 21.97 9.01 8.75
CA GLY A 161 21.86 10.41 9.19
C GLY A 161 20.54 10.76 9.89
N ALA A 162 19.50 9.94 9.73
CA ALA A 162 18.16 10.24 10.25
C ALA A 162 18.08 10.11 11.78
N ARG A 163 17.18 10.91 12.38
CA ARG A 163 16.91 10.91 13.83
C ARG A 163 15.42 10.74 14.08
N GLY A 164 15.06 10.05 15.15
CA GLY A 164 13.68 9.72 15.50
C GLY A 164 12.84 10.88 16.01
N VAL A 165 13.48 11.97 16.37
CA VAL A 165 12.81 13.21 16.84
C VAL A 165 13.43 14.41 16.13
N PRO A 166 13.24 14.55 14.80
CA PRO A 166 13.72 15.72 14.09
C PRO A 166 13.00 16.97 14.63
N LYS A 167 13.70 18.11 14.61
CA LYS A 167 13.07 19.39 14.93
C LYS A 167 12.32 19.90 13.69
N PRO A 168 10.98 19.85 13.67
CA PRO A 168 10.23 20.40 12.55
C PRO A 168 10.55 21.87 12.33
N GLY A 169 10.59 22.31 11.08
CA GLY A 169 10.84 23.70 10.74
C GLY A 169 11.41 23.89 9.34
N PRO A 170 11.72 25.16 8.98
CA PRO A 170 12.18 25.46 7.61
C PRO A 170 13.45 24.73 7.19
N GLU A 171 14.36 24.40 8.12
CA GLU A 171 15.59 23.67 7.81
C GLU A 171 15.30 22.20 7.50
N ALA A 172 14.51 21.53 8.36
CA ALA A 172 14.07 20.14 8.13
C ALA A 172 13.35 20.01 6.79
N LEU A 173 12.45 20.95 6.46
CA LEU A 173 11.76 20.99 5.17
C LEU A 173 12.74 21.15 4.00
N ARG A 174 13.72 22.07 4.11
CA ARG A 174 14.73 22.24 3.07
C ARG A 174 15.56 20.98 2.86
N GLN A 175 15.91 20.29 3.93
CA GLN A 175 16.65 19.02 3.86
C GLN A 175 15.82 17.93 3.20
N ALA A 176 14.58 17.71 3.64
CA ALA A 176 13.67 16.72 3.05
C ALA A 176 13.44 16.98 1.55
N VAL A 177 13.21 18.24 1.15
CA VAL A 177 13.04 18.60 -0.26
C VAL A 177 14.31 18.39 -1.08
N ARG A 178 15.51 18.68 -0.53
CA ARG A 178 16.79 18.39 -1.24
C ARG A 178 16.96 16.89 -1.45
N GLN A 179 16.84 16.09 -0.38
CA GLN A 179 16.96 14.62 -0.48
C GLN A 179 15.93 14.03 -1.46
N ALA A 180 14.70 14.53 -1.43
CA ALA A 180 13.65 14.12 -2.36
C ALA A 180 13.98 14.49 -3.83
N ALA A 181 14.57 15.66 -4.07
CA ALA A 181 15.00 16.08 -5.40
C ALA A 181 16.16 15.21 -5.91
N ASP A 182 17.13 14.92 -5.05
CA ASP A 182 18.26 14.04 -5.38
C ASP A 182 17.77 12.62 -5.69
N PHE A 183 16.85 12.09 -4.90
CA PHE A 183 16.22 10.79 -5.13
C PHE A 183 15.46 10.75 -6.47
N ALA A 184 14.59 11.73 -6.73
CA ALA A 184 13.82 11.80 -7.97
C ALA A 184 14.72 11.95 -9.21
N ALA A 185 15.84 12.70 -9.09
CA ALA A 185 16.83 12.82 -10.15
C ALA A 185 17.53 11.49 -10.44
N ALA A 186 17.92 10.74 -9.40
CA ALA A 186 18.52 9.41 -9.55
C ALA A 186 17.55 8.43 -10.22
N CYS A 187 16.24 8.44 -9.82
CA CYS A 187 15.23 7.64 -10.50
C CYS A 187 15.08 7.99 -11.98
N GLN A 188 15.12 9.29 -12.32
CA GLN A 188 15.04 9.74 -13.71
C GLN A 188 16.29 9.35 -14.51
N GLU A 189 17.47 9.35 -13.90
CA GLU A 189 18.72 8.97 -14.55
C GLU A 189 18.81 7.46 -14.81
N ARG A 190 18.48 6.65 -13.80
CA ARG A 190 18.65 5.18 -13.83
C ARG A 190 17.47 4.43 -14.43
N SER A 191 16.25 4.96 -14.30
CA SER A 191 15.00 4.31 -14.73
C SER A 191 14.02 5.23 -15.45
N GLY A 192 14.48 6.36 -16.03
CA GLY A 192 13.63 7.40 -16.60
C GLY A 192 12.70 6.94 -17.71
N ASP A 193 13.06 5.90 -18.47
CA ASP A 193 12.20 5.32 -19.50
C ASP A 193 11.02 4.53 -18.92
N LEU A 194 11.15 4.00 -17.70
CA LEU A 194 10.15 3.17 -17.03
C LEU A 194 9.27 3.95 -16.05
N VAL A 195 9.87 4.84 -15.28
CA VAL A 195 9.22 5.60 -14.18
C VAL A 195 7.85 6.22 -14.54
N PRO A 196 7.63 6.82 -15.74
CA PRO A 196 6.32 7.36 -16.09
C PRO A 196 5.22 6.30 -16.26
N PHE A 197 5.58 5.03 -16.38
CA PHE A 197 4.68 3.94 -16.76
C PHE A 197 4.41 2.92 -15.66
N VAL A 198 4.96 3.09 -14.45
CA VAL A 198 4.80 2.11 -13.35
C VAL A 198 3.47 2.20 -12.60
N GLY A 199 2.65 3.21 -12.85
CA GLY A 199 1.37 3.43 -12.15
C GLY A 199 0.32 2.33 -12.39
N THR A 200 -0.61 2.26 -11.48
CA THR A 200 -1.61 1.17 -11.37
C THR A 200 -2.56 1.10 -12.55
N GLY A 201 -2.84 2.22 -13.22
CA GLY A 201 -3.67 2.20 -14.43
C GLY A 201 -3.07 1.38 -15.58
N SER A 202 -1.73 1.36 -15.71
CA SER A 202 -1.02 0.49 -16.66
C SER A 202 -0.92 -0.94 -16.15
N ASN A 203 -0.67 -1.12 -14.85
CA ASN A 203 -0.59 -2.45 -14.22
C ASN A 203 -1.90 -3.23 -14.35
N ALA A 204 -3.06 -2.57 -14.20
CA ALA A 204 -4.36 -3.22 -14.41
C ALA A 204 -4.55 -3.69 -15.87
N LYS A 205 -4.00 -2.97 -16.86
CA LYS A 205 -4.01 -3.41 -18.27
C LYS A 205 -3.07 -4.59 -18.50
N ASP A 206 -1.93 -4.63 -17.81
CA ASP A 206 -1.03 -5.79 -17.83
C ASP A 206 -1.74 -7.03 -17.29
N LEU A 207 -2.46 -6.89 -16.18
CA LEU A 207 -3.23 -7.98 -15.58
C LEU A 207 -4.32 -8.50 -16.55
N ASP A 208 -4.97 -7.63 -17.34
CA ASP A 208 -5.91 -8.10 -18.37
C ASP A 208 -5.20 -8.82 -19.53
N LEU A 209 -4.02 -8.38 -19.93
CA LEU A 209 -3.22 -9.10 -20.91
C LEU A 209 -2.79 -10.46 -20.40
N LEU A 210 -2.39 -10.56 -19.11
CA LEU A 210 -2.07 -11.84 -18.46
C LEU A 210 -3.28 -12.75 -18.39
N ARG A 211 -4.46 -12.25 -17.97
CA ARG A 211 -5.72 -13.02 -18.01
C ARG A 211 -5.95 -13.64 -19.38
N ARG A 212 -5.82 -12.86 -20.45
CA ARG A 212 -5.98 -13.31 -21.83
C ARG A 212 -4.90 -14.32 -22.23
N ALA A 213 -3.65 -14.12 -21.80
CA ALA A 213 -2.54 -15.05 -22.07
C ALA A 213 -2.71 -16.39 -21.34
N LEU A 214 -3.38 -16.38 -20.19
CA LEU A 214 -3.78 -17.57 -19.44
C LEU A 214 -5.00 -18.30 -20.03
N GLY A 215 -5.64 -17.71 -21.07
CA GLY A 215 -6.82 -18.29 -21.72
C GLY A 215 -8.13 -18.06 -20.96
N GLU A 216 -8.17 -17.16 -20.00
CA GLU A 216 -9.33 -16.96 -19.11
C GLU A 216 -10.29 -15.88 -19.64
N GLU A 217 -11.60 -16.15 -19.58
CA GLU A 217 -12.61 -15.13 -19.83
C GLU A 217 -12.75 -14.14 -18.68
N THR A 218 -12.68 -14.64 -17.45
CA THR A 218 -12.70 -13.87 -16.21
C THR A 218 -11.60 -14.39 -15.27
N LEU A 219 -11.21 -13.61 -14.26
CA LEU A 219 -10.25 -14.05 -13.24
C LEU A 219 -10.84 -13.93 -11.84
N SER A 220 -10.34 -14.77 -10.93
CA SER A 220 -10.46 -14.57 -9.49
C SER A 220 -9.19 -13.90 -8.97
N PHE A 221 -9.34 -13.00 -8.00
CA PHE A 221 -8.26 -12.15 -7.51
C PHE A 221 -8.33 -12.02 -5.98
N TYR A 222 -7.20 -12.19 -5.33
CA TYR A 222 -6.98 -11.79 -3.95
C TYR A 222 -5.90 -10.72 -3.92
N GLY A 223 -6.25 -9.52 -3.49
CA GLY A 223 -5.33 -8.40 -3.34
C GLY A 223 -5.24 -7.93 -1.90
N ARG A 224 -4.05 -7.98 -1.34
CA ARG A 224 -3.75 -7.53 0.01
C ARG A 224 -3.18 -6.11 -0.02
N SER A 225 -3.58 -5.24 0.94
CA SER A 225 -3.01 -3.90 1.08
C SER A 225 -3.12 -3.10 -0.23
N PHE A 226 -2.04 -2.57 -0.78
CA PHE A 226 -2.02 -1.94 -2.10
C PHE A 226 -2.61 -2.82 -3.22
N GLY A 227 -2.57 -4.14 -3.08
CA GLY A 227 -3.26 -5.07 -3.99
C GLY A 227 -4.77 -4.83 -4.07
N SER A 228 -5.37 -4.26 -3.03
CA SER A 228 -6.77 -3.83 -3.03
C SER A 228 -7.02 -2.65 -3.98
N TYR A 229 -6.09 -1.71 -4.06
CA TYR A 229 -6.14 -0.61 -5.03
C TYR A 229 -5.94 -1.12 -6.46
N VAL A 230 -5.00 -2.05 -6.68
CA VAL A 230 -4.80 -2.73 -7.99
C VAL A 230 -6.08 -3.43 -8.43
N GLY A 231 -6.71 -4.23 -7.55
CA GLY A 231 -7.97 -4.91 -7.84
C GLY A 231 -9.12 -3.93 -8.13
N THR A 232 -9.21 -2.84 -7.38
CA THR A 232 -10.20 -1.77 -7.60
C THR A 232 -10.05 -1.15 -8.97
N VAL A 233 -8.82 -0.77 -9.36
CA VAL A 233 -8.53 -0.18 -10.68
C VAL A 233 -8.78 -1.20 -11.80
N TYR A 234 -8.43 -2.47 -11.60
CA TYR A 234 -8.74 -3.53 -12.55
C TYR A 234 -10.24 -3.70 -12.75
N ALA A 235 -11.00 -3.82 -11.67
CA ALA A 235 -12.46 -3.96 -11.74
C ALA A 235 -13.13 -2.73 -12.39
N ALA A 236 -12.59 -1.53 -12.16
CA ALA A 236 -13.07 -0.31 -12.77
C ALA A 236 -12.82 -0.25 -14.29
N GLN A 237 -11.66 -0.75 -14.76
CA GLN A 237 -11.32 -0.79 -16.19
C GLN A 237 -11.96 -1.97 -16.92
N PHE A 238 -12.10 -3.13 -16.25
CA PHE A 238 -12.52 -4.40 -16.83
C PHE A 238 -13.63 -5.09 -16.02
N PRO A 239 -14.75 -4.43 -15.73
CA PRO A 239 -15.75 -4.93 -14.77
C PRO A 239 -16.30 -6.31 -15.12
N ARG A 240 -16.52 -6.59 -16.42
CA ARG A 240 -17.02 -7.89 -16.89
C ARG A 240 -15.97 -9.01 -16.92
N ARG A 241 -14.73 -8.72 -16.49
CA ARG A 241 -13.62 -9.69 -16.43
C ARG A 241 -13.34 -10.18 -15.01
N VAL A 242 -14.15 -9.79 -14.05
CA VAL A 242 -14.08 -10.24 -12.65
C VAL A 242 -15.04 -11.39 -12.45
N ARG A 243 -14.52 -12.55 -11.98
CA ARG A 243 -15.33 -13.67 -11.48
C ARG A 243 -15.60 -13.52 -9.99
N ALA A 244 -14.54 -13.43 -9.21
CA ALA A 244 -14.54 -13.19 -7.76
C ALA A 244 -13.34 -12.33 -7.40
N MET A 245 -13.54 -11.36 -6.50
CA MET A 245 -12.46 -10.46 -6.09
C MET A 245 -12.54 -10.18 -4.60
N VAL A 246 -11.43 -10.42 -3.91
CA VAL A 246 -11.24 -10.13 -2.48
C VAL A 246 -10.21 -9.04 -2.33
N LEU A 247 -10.56 -7.96 -1.64
CA LEU A 247 -9.74 -6.78 -1.41
C LEU A 247 -9.53 -6.64 0.11
N ASP A 248 -8.35 -7.04 0.59
CA ASP A 248 -8.04 -7.19 2.01
C ASP A 248 -7.06 -6.11 2.49
N GLY A 249 -7.40 -5.40 3.54
CA GLY A 249 -6.68 -4.18 3.94
C GLY A 249 -6.88 -3.10 2.87
N ALA A 250 -8.14 -2.68 2.71
CA ALA A 250 -8.59 -1.96 1.52
C ALA A 250 -8.29 -0.45 1.58
N TYR A 251 -7.89 0.11 0.44
CA TYR A 251 -7.67 1.54 0.23
C TYR A 251 -8.98 2.27 -0.09
N ASP A 252 -9.17 3.49 0.43
CA ASP A 252 -10.08 4.47 -0.18
C ASP A 252 -9.41 5.02 -1.46
N PRO A 253 -9.87 4.62 -2.66
CA PRO A 253 -9.15 4.91 -3.89
C PRO A 253 -9.13 6.40 -4.25
N HIS A 254 -10.18 7.15 -3.87
CA HIS A 254 -10.23 8.59 -4.10
C HIS A 254 -9.29 9.34 -3.16
N ARG A 255 -9.32 8.99 -1.88
CA ARG A 255 -8.45 9.63 -0.90
C ARG A 255 -6.99 9.35 -1.23
N TYR A 256 -6.65 8.11 -1.54
CA TYR A 256 -5.32 7.69 -1.93
C TYR A 256 -4.79 8.46 -3.16
N ALA A 257 -5.52 8.45 -4.27
CA ALA A 257 -5.01 8.98 -5.54
C ALA A 257 -5.19 10.50 -5.71
N ASP A 258 -6.31 11.07 -5.21
CA ASP A 258 -6.70 12.44 -5.51
C ASP A 258 -6.49 13.41 -4.35
N VAL A 259 -6.47 12.91 -3.10
CA VAL A 259 -6.29 13.70 -1.87
C VAL A 259 -5.21 13.07 -0.98
N PRO A 260 -3.98 12.85 -1.51
CA PRO A 260 -2.99 12.01 -0.88
C PRO A 260 -2.58 12.45 0.53
N TYR A 261 -2.54 13.76 0.83
CA TYR A 261 -2.26 14.23 2.19
C TYR A 261 -3.30 13.80 3.23
N ALA A 262 -4.57 13.71 2.82
CA ALA A 262 -5.61 13.23 3.74
C ALA A 262 -5.50 11.71 3.94
N TYR A 263 -4.99 10.99 2.93
CA TYR A 263 -4.69 9.58 3.06
C TYR A 263 -3.52 9.36 4.02
N ASP A 264 -2.39 10.05 3.82
CA ASP A 264 -1.19 9.97 4.66
C ASP A 264 -1.50 10.32 6.12
N ALA A 265 -2.24 11.41 6.35
CA ALA A 265 -2.65 11.81 7.71
C ALA A 265 -3.50 10.75 8.42
N ALA A 266 -4.40 10.07 7.70
CA ALA A 266 -5.20 9.00 8.27
C ALA A 266 -4.36 7.76 8.60
N GLN A 267 -3.41 7.40 7.73
CA GLN A 267 -2.48 6.30 7.94
C GLN A 267 -1.55 6.57 9.12
N PHE A 268 -0.91 7.75 9.19
CA PHE A 268 -0.09 8.14 10.35
C PHE A 268 -0.87 8.10 11.67
N THR A 269 -2.12 8.57 11.66
CA THR A 269 -2.98 8.53 12.85
C THR A 269 -3.29 7.09 13.26
N ALA A 270 -3.55 6.19 12.32
CA ALA A 270 -3.85 4.78 12.60
C ALA A 270 -2.62 4.04 13.14
N LEU A 271 -1.44 4.26 12.54
CA LEU A 271 -0.16 3.72 13.01
C LEU A 271 0.16 4.17 14.44
N ASP A 272 0.06 5.47 14.69
CA ASP A 272 0.31 6.05 16.02
C ASP A 272 -0.66 5.50 17.06
N ALA A 273 -1.94 5.36 16.69
CA ALA A 273 -2.96 4.78 17.55
C ALA A 273 -2.68 3.29 17.86
N ALA A 274 -2.22 2.51 16.88
CA ALA A 274 -1.87 1.10 17.08
C ALA A 274 -0.68 0.95 18.04
N VAL A 275 0.39 1.75 17.85
CA VAL A 275 1.50 1.79 18.81
C VAL A 275 1.02 2.27 20.17
N GLY A 276 0.11 3.25 20.21
CA GLY A 276 -0.53 3.70 21.44
C GLY A 276 -1.24 2.59 22.19
N ARG A 277 -2.07 1.79 21.49
CA ARG A 277 -2.78 0.64 22.09
C ARG A 277 -1.83 -0.46 22.58
N PHE A 278 -0.77 -0.74 21.83
CA PHE A 278 0.32 -1.63 22.27
C PHE A 278 0.98 -1.12 23.55
N LEU A 279 1.36 0.14 23.62
CA LEU A 279 1.99 0.72 24.83
C LEU A 279 0.99 0.72 26.01
N ASP A 280 -0.30 0.97 25.77
CA ASP A 280 -1.32 0.88 26.83
C ASP A 280 -1.50 -0.56 27.33
N TRP A 281 -1.42 -1.56 26.43
CA TRP A 281 -1.36 -2.97 26.84
C TRP A 281 -0.12 -3.23 27.70
N CYS A 282 1.07 -2.75 27.30
CA CYS A 282 2.28 -2.83 28.11
C CYS A 282 2.14 -2.22 29.51
N GLY A 283 1.38 -1.13 29.63
CA GLY A 283 1.10 -0.50 30.92
C GLY A 283 0.20 -1.32 31.83
N ARG A 284 -0.73 -2.11 31.25
CA ARG A 284 -1.62 -3.02 31.99
C ARG A 284 -0.96 -4.37 32.28
N GLU A 285 -0.26 -4.92 31.29
CA GLU A 285 0.34 -6.26 31.35
C GLU A 285 1.84 -6.18 31.59
N VAL A 286 2.24 -5.50 32.68
CA VAL A 286 3.63 -5.16 32.97
C VAL A 286 4.56 -6.37 32.92
N SER A 287 4.13 -7.52 33.44
CA SER A 287 4.93 -8.76 33.45
C SER A 287 5.09 -9.36 32.06
N ALA A 288 4.04 -9.34 31.23
CA ALA A 288 4.06 -9.90 29.89
C ALA A 288 4.83 -9.01 28.91
N CYS A 289 4.72 -7.70 29.01
CA CYS A 289 5.44 -6.74 28.18
C CYS A 289 6.91 -6.58 28.61
N GLY A 290 7.15 -6.40 29.91
CA GLY A 290 8.49 -6.23 30.49
C GLY A 290 9.19 -4.90 30.15
N PHE A 291 8.52 -3.95 29.49
CA PHE A 291 9.07 -2.65 29.09
C PHE A 291 8.42 -1.49 29.87
N GLY A 292 9.23 -0.53 30.29
CA GLY A 292 8.77 0.77 30.82
C GLY A 292 8.23 0.75 32.26
N GLU A 293 8.28 -0.38 32.98
CA GLU A 293 7.94 -0.50 34.41
C GLU A 293 6.58 0.18 34.75
N GLY A 294 5.54 -0.07 33.94
CA GLY A 294 4.21 0.53 34.07
C GLY A 294 4.05 1.93 33.49
N ARG A 295 5.11 2.51 32.90
CA ARG A 295 5.07 3.81 32.21
C ARG A 295 5.64 3.73 30.78
N PRO A 296 5.13 2.81 29.93
CA PRO A 296 5.77 2.46 28.66
C PRO A 296 5.80 3.62 27.65
N ARG A 297 4.80 4.50 27.62
CA ARG A 297 4.81 5.69 26.73
C ARG A 297 5.96 6.64 27.05
N GLN A 298 6.17 6.93 28.34
CA GLN A 298 7.29 7.77 28.77
C GLN A 298 8.66 7.11 28.50
N ALA A 299 8.74 5.79 28.72
CA ALA A 299 9.95 5.02 28.44
C ALA A 299 10.29 4.99 26.95
N PHE A 300 9.27 4.85 26.08
CA PHE A 300 9.44 4.87 24.63
C PHE A 300 9.99 6.21 24.11
N GLU A 301 9.40 7.33 24.57
CA GLU A 301 9.89 8.66 24.23
C GLU A 301 11.31 8.93 24.76
N ALA A 302 11.64 8.44 25.95
CA ALA A 302 12.98 8.55 26.50
C ALA A 302 13.99 7.73 25.69
N LEU A 303 13.62 6.51 25.30
CA LEU A 303 14.46 5.62 24.51
C LEU A 303 14.76 6.21 23.11
N LYS A 304 13.77 6.77 22.42
CA LYS A 304 14.00 7.46 21.14
C LYS A 304 15.04 8.58 21.28
N ARG A 305 14.87 9.44 22.29
CA ARG A 305 15.80 10.56 22.53
C ARG A 305 17.20 10.08 22.91
N ASP A 306 17.31 9.01 23.72
CA ASP A 306 18.62 8.46 24.10
C ASP A 306 19.34 7.86 22.89
N LEU A 307 18.64 7.11 22.04
CA LEU A 307 19.21 6.56 20.81
C LEU A 307 19.62 7.63 19.80
N ASP A 308 18.90 8.76 19.73
CA ASP A 308 19.30 9.89 18.88
C ASP A 308 20.55 10.61 19.40
N ALA A 309 20.69 10.75 20.72
CA ALA A 309 21.85 11.37 21.33
C ALA A 309 23.08 10.43 21.33
N ASN A 310 22.84 9.14 21.53
CA ASN A 310 23.86 8.11 21.69
C ASN A 310 23.47 6.86 20.87
N PRO A 311 23.65 6.83 19.55
CA PRO A 311 23.27 5.69 18.72
C PRO A 311 23.95 4.39 19.17
N VAL A 312 23.26 3.27 19.02
CA VAL A 312 23.84 1.94 19.16
C VAL A 312 24.47 1.56 17.83
N ILE A 313 25.77 1.25 17.86
CA ILE A 313 26.43 0.72 16.65
C ILE A 313 26.12 -0.78 16.54
N THR A 314 25.46 -1.15 15.46
CA THR A 314 25.04 -2.54 15.20
C THR A 314 26.21 -3.41 14.75
N ALA A 315 26.00 -4.72 14.66
CA ALA A 315 27.01 -5.65 14.16
C ALA A 315 27.42 -5.36 12.70
N SER A 316 26.58 -4.70 11.92
CA SER A 316 26.91 -4.22 10.57
C SER A 316 27.73 -2.92 10.55
N GLY A 317 28.06 -2.36 11.70
CA GLY A 317 28.77 -1.09 11.84
C GLY A 317 27.90 0.16 11.64
N ARG A 318 26.59 -0.01 11.36
CA ARG A 318 25.64 1.09 11.14
C ARG A 318 24.99 1.57 12.43
N PRO A 319 24.67 2.88 12.56
CA PRO A 319 24.04 3.41 13.76
C PRO A 319 22.55 3.07 13.80
N ALA A 320 22.08 2.54 14.94
CA ALA A 320 20.66 2.47 15.27
C ALA A 320 20.27 3.69 16.13
N THR A 321 19.34 4.48 15.63
CA THR A 321 18.87 5.74 16.22
C THR A 321 17.42 5.62 16.68
N GLY A 322 16.86 6.68 17.26
CA GLY A 322 15.43 6.75 17.53
C GLY A 322 14.58 6.65 16.26
N TYR A 323 15.11 7.09 15.11
CA TYR A 323 14.49 6.85 13.80
C TYR A 323 14.42 5.35 13.48
N THR A 324 15.54 4.62 13.63
CA THR A 324 15.58 3.16 13.41
C THR A 324 14.54 2.44 14.26
N LEU A 325 14.46 2.81 15.56
CA LEU A 325 13.49 2.25 16.49
C LEU A 325 12.04 2.48 16.04
N ALA A 326 11.71 3.71 15.66
CA ALA A 326 10.37 4.08 15.21
C ALA A 326 9.99 3.37 13.90
N TYR A 327 10.91 3.35 12.94
CA TYR A 327 10.76 2.65 11.66
C TYR A 327 10.47 1.15 11.85
N ARG A 328 11.28 0.47 12.65
CA ARG A 328 11.10 -0.96 12.91
C ARG A 328 9.83 -1.27 13.69
N LEU A 329 9.46 -0.42 14.65
CA LEU A 329 8.21 -0.60 15.38
C LEU A 329 7.00 -0.43 14.47
N MET A 330 7.03 0.55 13.56
CA MET A 330 5.98 0.80 12.58
C MET A 330 5.70 -0.43 11.71
N PHE A 331 6.73 -1.04 11.13
CA PHE A 331 6.53 -2.24 10.32
C PHE A 331 6.04 -3.43 11.13
N ASN A 332 6.57 -3.61 12.34
CA ASN A 332 6.23 -4.79 13.15
C ASN A 332 4.86 -4.69 13.81
N ILE A 333 4.31 -3.50 14.06
CA ILE A 333 2.97 -3.35 14.65
C ILE A 333 1.87 -3.89 13.72
N ASN A 334 2.13 -3.99 12.42
CA ASN A 334 1.25 -4.55 11.40
C ASN A 334 0.88 -6.01 11.65
N ALA A 335 1.74 -6.77 12.32
CA ALA A 335 1.47 -8.17 12.62
C ALA A 335 0.34 -8.41 13.65
N GLY A 336 -0.11 -7.36 14.35
CA GLY A 336 -1.22 -7.44 15.30
C GLY A 336 -0.80 -7.75 16.73
N LYS A 337 -1.80 -7.99 17.59
CA LYS A 337 -1.57 -8.16 19.03
C LYS A 337 -0.80 -9.44 19.39
N GLU A 338 -0.76 -10.40 18.49
CA GLU A 338 -0.09 -11.69 18.67
C GLU A 338 1.39 -11.52 18.98
N ILE A 339 2.04 -10.47 18.41
CA ILE A 339 3.47 -10.22 18.62
C ILE A 339 3.76 -9.18 19.72
N TRP A 340 2.76 -8.61 20.37
CA TRP A 340 2.98 -7.57 21.39
C TRP A 340 3.94 -7.96 22.52
N PRO A 341 3.91 -9.20 23.07
CA PRO A 341 4.92 -9.63 24.05
C PRO A 341 6.35 -9.58 23.50
N TYR A 342 6.55 -9.94 22.21
CA TYR A 342 7.85 -9.89 21.55
C TYR A 342 8.31 -8.45 21.31
N LEU A 343 7.40 -7.55 20.93
CA LEU A 343 7.69 -6.12 20.80
C LEU A 343 8.10 -5.52 22.16
N GLY A 344 7.42 -5.88 23.24
CA GLY A 344 7.76 -5.47 24.59
C GLY A 344 9.17 -5.92 25.00
N GLN A 345 9.50 -7.20 24.74
CA GLN A 345 10.84 -7.72 24.98
C GLN A 345 11.90 -7.02 24.13
N ALA A 346 11.60 -6.77 22.83
CA ALA A 346 12.54 -6.08 21.95
C ALA A 346 12.80 -4.63 22.38
N LEU A 347 11.78 -3.90 22.85
CA LEU A 347 11.93 -2.57 23.42
C LEU A 347 12.78 -2.59 24.69
N ARG A 348 12.58 -3.58 25.57
CA ARG A 348 13.41 -3.76 26.78
C ARG A 348 14.87 -4.04 26.43
N SER A 349 15.12 -4.92 25.45
CA SER A 349 16.48 -5.20 24.98
C SER A 349 17.13 -3.96 24.37
N ALA A 350 16.39 -3.18 23.59
CA ALA A 350 16.85 -1.92 23.03
C ALA A 350 17.20 -0.90 24.14
N GLN A 351 16.38 -0.80 25.18
CA GLN A 351 16.64 0.07 26.35
C GLN A 351 17.90 -0.34 27.11
N ALA A 352 18.15 -1.65 27.19
CA ALA A 352 19.38 -2.19 27.78
C ALA A 352 20.60 -2.13 26.84
N ARG A 353 20.46 -1.55 25.64
CA ARG A 353 21.48 -1.50 24.58
C ARG A 353 21.98 -2.88 24.14
N GLN A 354 21.13 -3.88 24.28
CA GLN A 354 21.37 -5.26 23.83
C GLN A 354 20.87 -5.47 22.41
N ALA A 355 21.24 -6.60 21.79
CA ALA A 355 20.75 -6.97 20.49
C ALA A 355 19.22 -6.99 20.46
N SER A 356 18.63 -6.28 19.51
CA SER A 356 17.20 -6.16 19.30
C SER A 356 16.93 -5.96 17.81
N PHE A 357 15.94 -6.65 17.25
CA PHE A 357 15.55 -6.43 15.85
C PHE A 357 15.01 -5.00 15.61
N LEU A 358 14.48 -4.34 16.67
CA LEU A 358 14.06 -2.94 16.59
C LEU A 358 15.23 -1.96 16.45
N LEU A 359 16.46 -2.42 16.64
CA LEU A 359 17.67 -1.64 16.42
C LEU A 359 18.41 -2.00 15.11
N SER A 360 17.79 -2.78 14.22
CA SER A 360 18.38 -3.11 12.93
C SER A 360 18.05 -2.01 11.90
N PRO A 361 19.01 -1.25 11.37
CA PRO A 361 18.76 -0.31 10.27
C PRO A 361 18.20 -1.03 9.05
N PRO A 362 17.42 -0.36 8.19
CA PRO A 362 16.93 -0.94 6.93
C PRO A 362 18.07 -1.55 6.10
N SER A 363 17.83 -2.71 5.50
CA SER A 363 18.77 -3.45 4.68
C SER A 363 18.65 -3.09 3.19
N PRO A 364 19.59 -3.51 2.32
CA PRO A 364 19.46 -3.37 0.87
C PRO A 364 18.15 -3.90 0.30
N ALA A 365 17.67 -5.06 0.76
CA ALA A 365 16.37 -5.58 0.33
C ALA A 365 15.20 -4.65 0.69
N SER A 366 15.28 -3.95 1.84
CA SER A 366 14.33 -2.90 2.17
C SER A 366 14.44 -1.68 1.23
N PHE A 367 15.63 -1.36 0.74
CA PHE A 367 15.85 -0.22 -0.17
C PHE A 367 15.21 -0.47 -1.53
N ASP A 368 15.32 -1.67 -2.07
CA ASP A 368 14.64 -2.08 -3.31
C ASP A 368 13.14 -1.89 -3.21
N PHE A 369 12.54 -2.38 -2.11
CA PHE A 369 11.12 -2.18 -1.83
C PHE A 369 10.76 -0.70 -1.76
N LEU A 370 11.47 0.10 -0.97
CA LEU A 370 11.19 1.54 -0.78
C LEU A 370 11.32 2.34 -2.08
N THR A 371 12.29 1.98 -2.93
CA THR A 371 12.48 2.59 -4.25
C THR A 371 11.26 2.39 -5.14
N VAL A 372 10.83 1.15 -5.29
CA VAL A 372 9.69 0.81 -6.14
C VAL A 372 8.38 1.34 -5.55
N ASN A 373 8.22 1.23 -4.22
CA ASN A 373 7.09 1.78 -3.49
C ASN A 373 6.93 3.28 -3.81
N THR A 374 7.97 4.08 -3.60
CA THR A 374 7.93 5.52 -3.90
C THR A 374 7.65 5.80 -5.38
N ALA A 375 8.23 5.04 -6.31
CA ALA A 375 8.03 5.26 -7.73
C ALA A 375 6.58 5.02 -8.17
N VAL A 376 5.95 3.94 -7.70
CA VAL A 376 4.55 3.60 -8.01
C VAL A 376 3.60 4.60 -7.33
N GLU A 377 3.82 4.89 -6.05
CA GLU A 377 3.04 5.86 -5.29
C GLU A 377 3.05 7.24 -5.98
N CYS A 378 4.21 7.72 -6.40
CA CYS A 378 4.33 8.99 -7.09
C CYS A 378 3.75 8.95 -8.51
N ALA A 379 3.68 7.80 -9.17
CA ALA A 379 3.00 7.65 -10.46
C ALA A 379 1.48 7.70 -10.33
N ASP A 380 0.92 7.25 -9.20
CA ASP A 380 -0.53 7.19 -8.97
C ASP A 380 -1.12 8.40 -8.25
N ARG A 381 -0.36 9.06 -7.37
CA ARG A 381 -0.84 10.08 -6.44
C ARG A 381 -0.51 11.49 -6.91
N ARG A 382 -1.41 12.44 -6.67
CA ARG A 382 -1.24 13.86 -7.04
C ARG A 382 -1.02 14.73 -5.82
N TYR A 383 0.22 14.98 -5.48
CA TYR A 383 0.55 15.99 -4.48
C TYR A 383 0.59 17.39 -5.12
N PRO A 384 0.04 18.42 -4.48
CA PRO A 384 0.17 19.80 -4.93
C PRO A 384 1.64 20.23 -5.01
N ASP A 385 2.03 20.83 -6.13
CA ASP A 385 3.36 21.42 -6.29
C ASP A 385 3.43 22.80 -5.61
N ASN A 386 3.47 22.78 -4.27
CA ASN A 386 3.58 23.98 -3.45
C ASN A 386 4.35 23.67 -2.15
N ARG A 387 5.59 24.16 -2.09
CA ARG A 387 6.50 23.92 -0.95
C ARG A 387 5.99 24.47 0.39
N LEU A 388 5.25 25.59 0.39
CA LEU A 388 4.68 26.13 1.63
C LEU A 388 3.54 25.23 2.12
N LEU A 389 2.69 24.78 1.20
CA LEU A 389 1.63 23.83 1.51
C LEU A 389 2.20 22.49 1.97
N LEU A 390 3.24 21.96 1.32
CA LEU A 390 3.94 20.76 1.74
C LEU A 390 4.38 20.85 3.20
N GLY A 391 5.10 21.91 3.58
CA GLY A 391 5.59 22.07 4.96
C GLY A 391 4.46 22.18 5.98
N ALA A 392 3.35 22.86 5.65
CA ALA A 392 2.20 22.99 6.52
C ALA A 392 1.47 21.64 6.72
N LEU A 393 1.30 20.87 5.63
CA LEU A 393 0.61 19.58 5.66
C LEU A 393 1.42 18.53 6.41
N VAL A 394 2.71 18.37 6.12
CA VAL A 394 3.60 17.45 6.88
C VAL A 394 3.62 17.82 8.37
N THR A 395 3.62 19.11 8.70
CA THR A 395 3.54 19.55 10.10
C THR A 395 2.21 19.13 10.74
N ALA A 396 1.10 19.28 10.04
CA ALA A 396 -0.23 18.89 10.55
C ALA A 396 -0.35 17.37 10.72
N GLU A 397 0.12 16.59 9.74
CA GLU A 397 0.14 15.13 9.79
C GLU A 397 0.94 14.62 10.99
N THR A 398 2.17 15.10 11.14
CA THR A 398 3.03 14.68 12.26
C THR A 398 2.49 15.12 13.62
N ALA A 399 1.74 16.21 13.71
CA ALA A 399 1.10 16.64 14.95
C ALA A 399 -0.05 15.73 15.38
N SER A 400 -0.74 15.07 14.44
CA SER A 400 -1.80 14.09 14.73
C SER A 400 -1.26 12.73 15.16
N ALA A 401 0.03 12.48 15.00
CA ALA A 401 0.70 11.20 15.25
C ALA A 401 1.97 11.41 16.10
N PRO A 402 1.85 11.78 17.39
CA PRO A 402 2.97 12.24 18.20
C PRO A 402 4.04 11.17 18.51
N LEU A 403 3.69 9.88 18.47
CA LEU A 403 4.65 8.78 18.76
C LEU A 403 5.56 8.48 17.56
N LEU A 404 4.96 8.37 16.36
CA LEU A 404 5.64 7.96 15.13
C LEU A 404 5.69 9.06 14.05
N GLY A 405 4.76 9.98 14.05
CA GLY A 405 4.64 11.00 13.00
C GLY A 405 5.91 11.84 12.79
N PRO A 406 6.54 12.42 13.83
CA PRO A 406 7.74 13.21 13.64
C PRO A 406 8.89 12.47 12.96
N PRO A 407 9.26 11.24 13.37
CA PRO A 407 10.29 10.49 12.65
C PRO A 407 9.89 10.13 11.23
N ILE A 408 8.61 9.82 10.97
CA ILE A 408 8.12 9.43 9.65
C ILE A 408 8.05 10.63 8.71
N GLY A 409 7.28 11.65 9.06
CA GLY A 409 6.98 12.77 8.17
C GLY A 409 8.18 13.66 7.81
N TRP A 410 9.26 13.61 8.60
CA TRP A 410 10.48 14.39 8.39
C TRP A 410 11.70 13.50 8.10
N GLY A 411 11.48 12.20 7.92
CA GLY A 411 12.51 11.22 7.59
C GLY A 411 13.00 11.33 6.14
N PRO A 412 13.91 10.44 5.74
CA PRO A 412 14.33 10.32 4.35
C PRO A 412 13.15 10.03 3.40
N PRO A 413 13.23 10.40 2.10
CA PRO A 413 12.20 10.09 1.11
C PRO A 413 12.05 8.58 0.80
N THR A 414 12.77 7.77 1.51
CA THR A 414 12.79 6.31 1.42
C THR A 414 11.82 5.63 2.37
N TYR A 415 10.90 6.40 2.96
CA TYR A 415 9.94 5.90 3.93
C TYR A 415 8.64 5.51 3.24
N ASP A 416 8.11 4.33 3.56
CA ASP A 416 6.88 3.78 3.00
C ASP A 416 5.64 4.68 3.18
N HIS A 417 5.65 5.58 4.13
CA HIS A 417 4.52 6.47 4.43
C HIS A 417 4.85 7.97 4.28
N ASN A 418 6.00 8.33 3.73
CA ASN A 418 6.40 9.73 3.52
C ASN A 418 6.66 10.04 2.04
N HIS A 419 5.65 9.92 1.22
CA HIS A 419 5.77 10.12 -0.23
C HIS A 419 5.70 11.59 -0.66
N ALA A 420 5.10 12.47 0.16
CA ALA A 420 4.84 13.85 -0.22
C ALA A 420 6.09 14.61 -0.71
N PRO A 421 7.24 14.58 -0.03
CA PRO A 421 8.44 15.27 -0.52
C PRO A 421 8.93 14.75 -1.87
N ALA A 422 8.97 13.43 -2.07
CA ALA A 422 9.44 12.80 -3.31
C ALA A 422 8.46 13.05 -4.46
N CYS A 423 7.17 12.85 -4.23
CA CYS A 423 6.15 12.95 -5.25
C CYS A 423 5.91 14.40 -5.74
N THR A 424 6.23 15.42 -4.94
CA THR A 424 6.26 16.82 -5.40
C THR A 424 7.43 17.13 -6.34
N GLN A 425 8.46 16.29 -6.38
CA GLN A 425 9.58 16.37 -7.31
C GLN A 425 9.42 15.45 -8.53
N TRP A 426 8.36 14.62 -8.56
CA TRP A 426 8.12 13.63 -9.60
C TRP A 426 7.70 14.28 -10.92
N PRO A 427 7.99 13.67 -12.08
CA PRO A 427 7.56 14.20 -13.38
C PRO A 427 6.06 14.49 -13.43
N ALA A 428 5.68 15.63 -14.01
CA ALA A 428 4.27 16.05 -14.09
C ALA A 428 3.41 15.11 -14.95
N GLN A 429 4.02 14.47 -15.97
CA GLN A 429 3.32 13.51 -16.83
C GLN A 429 3.24 12.14 -16.17
N ARG A 430 2.02 11.67 -15.92
CA ARG A 430 1.71 10.38 -15.30
C ARG A 430 0.79 9.55 -16.18
N PRO A 431 1.28 9.07 -17.34
CA PRO A 431 0.45 8.39 -18.34
C PRO A 431 -0.13 7.05 -17.89
N SER A 432 0.39 6.51 -16.81
CA SER A 432 -0.01 5.23 -16.21
C SER A 432 -1.01 5.37 -15.07
N ARG A 433 -1.30 6.61 -14.61
CA ARG A 433 -2.30 6.86 -13.57
C ARG A 433 -3.70 6.50 -14.04
N PHE A 434 -4.50 5.94 -13.16
CA PHE A 434 -5.94 5.77 -13.40
C PHE A 434 -6.69 7.05 -13.05
N GLU A 435 -7.56 7.51 -13.98
CA GLU A 435 -8.37 8.73 -13.83
C GLU A 435 -9.86 8.47 -14.04
N GLY A 436 -10.29 7.20 -13.99
CA GLY A 436 -11.66 6.80 -14.16
C GLY A 436 -12.48 6.76 -12.87
N SER A 437 -13.72 6.29 -12.98
CA SER A 437 -14.58 6.04 -11.83
C SER A 437 -14.24 4.69 -11.19
N TYR A 438 -14.12 4.66 -9.87
CA TYR A 438 -13.84 3.44 -9.09
C TYR A 438 -15.07 2.59 -8.79
N ARG A 439 -16.25 2.92 -9.33
CA ARG A 439 -17.52 2.19 -9.07
C ARG A 439 -17.55 0.75 -9.55
N ALA A 440 -16.70 0.38 -10.50
CA ALA A 440 -16.66 -0.94 -11.13
C ALA A 440 -18.04 -1.40 -11.63
N ALA A 441 -18.80 -0.50 -12.25
CA ALA A 441 -20.18 -0.73 -12.68
C ALA A 441 -20.29 -1.94 -13.63
N GLY A 442 -21.13 -2.92 -13.26
CA GLY A 442 -21.34 -4.15 -14.03
C GLY A 442 -20.33 -5.27 -13.72
N SER A 443 -19.47 -5.13 -12.70
CA SER A 443 -18.66 -6.24 -12.21
C SER A 443 -19.49 -7.23 -11.38
N ALA A 444 -18.99 -8.46 -11.24
CA ALA A 444 -19.43 -9.33 -10.14
C ALA A 444 -19.26 -8.64 -8.79
N PRO A 445 -20.04 -8.99 -7.75
CA PRO A 445 -19.87 -8.43 -6.42
C PRO A 445 -18.45 -8.65 -5.90
N ILE A 446 -17.90 -7.63 -5.23
CA ILE A 446 -16.52 -7.62 -4.71
C ILE A 446 -16.56 -7.68 -3.19
N LEU A 447 -15.82 -8.62 -2.60
CA LEU A 447 -15.67 -8.75 -1.15
C LEU A 447 -14.53 -7.85 -0.67
N VAL A 448 -14.85 -6.91 0.22
CA VAL A 448 -13.90 -5.96 0.82
C VAL A 448 -13.72 -6.32 2.29
N LEU A 449 -12.49 -6.55 2.71
CA LEU A 449 -12.13 -6.86 4.09
C LEU A 449 -11.53 -5.63 4.77
N GLY A 450 -11.99 -5.34 5.98
CA GLY A 450 -11.43 -4.28 6.81
C GLY A 450 -11.21 -4.77 8.24
N THR A 451 -10.00 -4.55 8.77
CA THR A 451 -9.64 -4.83 10.16
C THR A 451 -9.82 -3.56 10.99
N THR A 452 -10.55 -3.63 12.12
CA THR A 452 -10.92 -2.43 12.91
C THR A 452 -9.72 -1.70 13.49
N GLY A 453 -8.68 -2.42 13.86
CA GLY A 453 -7.41 -1.90 14.38
C GLY A 453 -6.27 -1.91 13.36
N ASP A 454 -6.58 -1.88 12.05
CA ASP A 454 -5.55 -1.86 11.01
C ASP A 454 -4.70 -0.58 11.11
N PRO A 455 -3.39 -0.71 11.30
CA PRO A 455 -2.50 0.43 11.42
C PRO A 455 -2.12 1.05 10.08
N ASP A 456 -2.18 0.27 9.00
CA ASP A 456 -1.63 0.62 7.69
C ASP A 456 -2.72 1.07 6.71
N THR A 457 -3.83 0.32 6.67
CA THR A 457 -5.01 0.66 5.88
C THR A 457 -6.21 0.88 6.82
N PRO A 458 -6.45 2.14 7.25
CA PRO A 458 -7.47 2.42 8.26
C PRO A 458 -8.83 1.83 7.90
N TYR A 459 -9.50 1.17 8.85
CA TYR A 459 -10.79 0.49 8.65
C TYR A 459 -11.83 1.32 7.86
N GLN A 460 -11.82 2.64 8.05
CA GLN A 460 -12.74 3.53 7.34
C GLN A 460 -12.55 3.50 5.82
N ASP A 461 -11.36 3.16 5.34
CA ASP A 461 -11.07 3.03 3.90
C ASP A 461 -11.78 1.82 3.31
N ALA A 462 -11.79 0.70 4.03
CA ALA A 462 -12.56 -0.49 3.63
C ALA A 462 -14.08 -0.20 3.60
N VAL A 463 -14.59 0.55 4.59
CA VAL A 463 -15.99 1.00 4.62
C VAL A 463 -16.30 1.87 3.40
N THR A 464 -15.43 2.83 3.09
CA THR A 464 -15.59 3.75 1.96
C THR A 464 -15.51 3.01 0.64
N LEU A 465 -14.52 2.11 0.46
CA LEU A 465 -14.38 1.31 -0.76
C LEU A 465 -15.61 0.42 -1.00
N ALA A 466 -16.08 -0.28 0.03
CA ALA A 466 -17.27 -1.13 -0.08
C ALA A 466 -18.53 -0.33 -0.47
N GLY A 467 -18.61 0.93 -0.05
CA GLY A 467 -19.68 1.86 -0.46
C GLY A 467 -19.48 2.47 -1.85
N THR A 468 -18.25 2.60 -2.33
CA THR A 468 -17.90 3.14 -3.64
C THR A 468 -18.18 2.14 -4.76
N LEU A 469 -17.90 0.87 -4.54
CA LEU A 469 -18.14 -0.22 -5.48
C LEU A 469 -19.64 -0.50 -5.61
N ASP A 470 -20.18 -0.55 -6.83
CA ASP A 470 -21.61 -0.84 -7.08
C ASP A 470 -22.06 -2.18 -6.47
N GLY A 471 -21.19 -3.18 -6.46
CA GLY A 471 -21.40 -4.50 -5.86
C GLY A 471 -20.58 -4.78 -4.60
N GLY A 472 -20.09 -3.75 -3.89
CA GLY A 472 -19.23 -3.93 -2.72
C GLY A 472 -19.91 -4.65 -1.56
N ARG A 473 -19.20 -5.59 -0.93
CA ARG A 473 -19.62 -6.30 0.27
C ARG A 473 -18.53 -6.22 1.33
N LEU A 474 -18.78 -5.46 2.39
CA LEU A 474 -17.86 -5.36 3.53
C LEU A 474 -17.96 -6.62 4.41
N LEU A 475 -16.80 -7.15 4.78
CA LEU A 475 -16.58 -8.10 5.87
C LEU A 475 -15.65 -7.44 6.88
N THR A 476 -16.10 -7.29 8.11
CA THR A 476 -15.33 -6.67 9.20
C THR A 476 -14.59 -7.74 10.00
N PHE A 477 -13.32 -7.52 10.25
CA PHE A 477 -12.54 -8.26 11.24
C PHE A 477 -12.26 -7.34 12.43
N ASP A 478 -12.84 -7.66 13.58
CA ASP A 478 -12.66 -6.88 14.81
C ASP A 478 -11.40 -7.32 15.54
N ALA A 479 -10.25 -6.78 15.12
CA ALA A 479 -8.92 -7.17 15.55
C ALA A 479 -7.90 -6.04 15.42
N GLU A 480 -6.70 -6.27 15.95
CA GLU A 480 -5.51 -5.45 15.72
C GLU A 480 -4.66 -6.02 14.57
N GLY A 481 -3.98 -5.14 13.81
CA GLY A 481 -3.01 -5.51 12.79
C GLY A 481 -3.53 -5.41 11.37
N HIS A 482 -2.62 -5.48 10.42
CA HIS A 482 -2.87 -5.25 9.00
C HIS A 482 -3.41 -6.50 8.30
N THR A 483 -4.48 -6.34 7.50
CA THR A 483 -5.21 -7.40 6.77
C THR A 483 -5.92 -8.42 7.66
N ALA A 484 -6.74 -9.31 7.08
CA ALA A 484 -7.64 -10.18 7.81
C ALA A 484 -7.56 -11.67 7.42
N TYR A 485 -7.34 -11.97 6.13
CA TYR A 485 -7.33 -13.35 5.62
C TYR A 485 -6.20 -14.15 6.25
N HIS A 486 -6.46 -15.40 6.61
CA HIS A 486 -5.61 -16.33 7.38
C HIS A 486 -5.39 -15.97 8.87
N ARG A 487 -5.96 -14.86 9.37
CA ARG A 487 -5.81 -14.46 10.78
C ARG A 487 -6.99 -14.89 11.66
N SER A 488 -8.11 -15.27 11.04
CA SER A 488 -9.32 -15.75 11.73
C SER A 488 -9.96 -16.89 10.94
N THR A 489 -10.38 -17.95 11.61
CA THR A 489 -11.14 -19.05 10.99
C THR A 489 -12.45 -18.54 10.39
N CYS A 490 -13.12 -17.59 11.06
CA CYS A 490 -14.33 -16.95 10.55
C CYS A 490 -14.07 -16.22 9.23
N VAL A 491 -13.05 -15.36 9.16
CA VAL A 491 -12.71 -14.63 7.94
C VAL A 491 -12.32 -15.61 6.82
N SER A 492 -11.43 -16.56 7.12
CA SER A 492 -10.92 -17.51 6.14
C SER A 492 -12.04 -18.35 5.52
N SER A 493 -12.93 -18.90 6.33
CA SER A 493 -14.06 -19.70 5.83
C SER A 493 -14.99 -18.91 4.89
N LEU A 494 -15.23 -17.62 5.18
CA LEU A 494 -16.08 -16.76 4.35
C LEU A 494 -15.39 -16.35 3.04
N VAL A 495 -14.10 -16.08 3.08
CA VAL A 495 -13.29 -15.78 1.88
C VAL A 495 -13.21 -17.01 0.97
N ASP A 496 -12.89 -18.17 1.53
CA ASP A 496 -12.79 -19.42 0.79
C ASP A 496 -14.11 -19.81 0.13
N ALA A 497 -15.23 -19.71 0.87
CA ALA A 497 -16.56 -19.93 0.33
C ALA A 497 -16.89 -18.99 -0.82
N TYR A 498 -16.56 -17.69 -0.67
CA TYR A 498 -16.79 -16.73 -1.74
C TYR A 498 -15.92 -17.01 -2.98
N LEU A 499 -14.63 -17.30 -2.83
CA LEU A 499 -13.75 -17.61 -3.95
C LEU A 499 -14.15 -18.90 -4.68
N THR A 500 -14.61 -19.93 -3.96
CA THR A 500 -14.99 -21.22 -4.55
C THR A 500 -16.42 -21.19 -5.14
N THR A 501 -17.40 -20.75 -4.37
CA THR A 501 -18.83 -20.89 -4.67
C THR A 501 -19.55 -19.59 -4.98
N LEU A 502 -18.87 -18.44 -4.91
CA LEU A 502 -19.42 -17.09 -5.02
C LEU A 502 -20.42 -16.71 -3.90
N ALA A 503 -20.46 -17.49 -2.81
CA ALA A 503 -21.31 -17.22 -1.67
C ALA A 503 -20.77 -16.06 -0.83
N LEU A 504 -21.40 -14.89 -0.95
CA LEU A 504 -21.04 -13.72 -0.16
C LEU A 504 -21.52 -13.85 1.29
N PRO A 505 -20.73 -13.34 2.26
CA PRO A 505 -21.23 -13.23 3.64
C PRO A 505 -22.46 -12.30 3.72
N PRO A 506 -23.36 -12.47 4.70
CA PRO A 506 -24.44 -11.54 4.97
C PRO A 506 -23.92 -10.10 5.15
N ARG A 507 -24.77 -9.09 4.86
CA ARG A 507 -24.38 -7.69 5.14
C ARG A 507 -24.24 -7.47 6.64
N GLY A 508 -23.18 -6.72 7.03
CA GLY A 508 -22.90 -6.44 8.44
C GLY A 508 -22.23 -7.60 9.19
N THR A 509 -21.70 -8.61 8.48
CA THR A 509 -20.92 -9.68 9.12
C THR A 509 -19.66 -9.12 9.77
N VAL A 510 -19.45 -9.46 11.03
CA VAL A 510 -18.26 -9.15 11.83
C VAL A 510 -17.68 -10.45 12.34
N CYS A 511 -16.41 -10.68 12.07
CA CYS A 511 -15.62 -11.75 12.66
C CYS A 511 -14.80 -11.19 13.82
N ALA A 512 -14.89 -11.81 14.99
CA ALA A 512 -14.10 -11.41 16.15
C ALA A 512 -12.67 -11.98 16.09
N ASP A 513 -11.76 -11.28 16.73
CA ASP A 513 -10.43 -11.78 16.99
C ASP A 513 -10.47 -12.76 18.18
N GLU A 514 -10.22 -14.03 17.91
CA GLU A 514 -10.23 -15.10 18.90
C GLU A 514 -8.86 -15.36 19.52
N ALA A 515 -7.81 -14.77 19.00
CA ALA A 515 -6.44 -15.02 19.44
C ALA A 515 -6.01 -14.05 20.56
N PRO A 516 -5.62 -14.55 21.74
CA PRO A 516 -4.95 -13.73 22.76
C PRO A 516 -3.52 -13.38 22.29
N PRO A 517 -2.87 -12.37 22.90
CA PRO A 517 -1.43 -12.16 22.71
C PRO A 517 -0.66 -13.44 23.04
N GLN A 518 0.20 -13.89 22.13
CA GLN A 518 0.87 -15.18 22.27
C GLN A 518 2.00 -15.10 23.30
N PRO A 519 2.10 -16.06 24.26
CA PRO A 519 3.23 -16.13 25.17
C PRO A 519 4.55 -16.32 24.43
N LEU A 520 5.62 -15.73 24.96
CA LEU A 520 6.97 -15.95 24.45
C LEU A 520 7.29 -17.43 24.40
N GLY A 521 7.73 -17.93 23.22
CA GLY A 521 8.07 -19.33 22.99
C GLY A 521 7.12 -20.10 22.09
N HIS A 522 5.92 -19.59 21.78
CA HIS A 522 5.08 -20.13 20.72
C HIS A 522 5.49 -19.57 19.37
N ARG A 523 5.69 -20.44 18.37
CA ARG A 523 5.87 -20.01 16.98
C ARG A 523 4.51 -19.64 16.42
N THR A 524 4.26 -18.36 16.21
CA THR A 524 3.22 -17.93 15.28
C THR A 524 3.79 -18.11 13.88
N PRO A 525 3.16 -18.86 12.96
CA PRO A 525 3.55 -18.82 11.56
C PRO A 525 3.27 -17.40 11.08
N ILE A 526 4.29 -16.59 10.91
CA ILE A 526 4.20 -15.34 10.19
C ILE A 526 4.10 -15.75 8.73
N ILE A 527 2.86 -15.80 8.21
CA ILE A 527 2.62 -16.09 6.81
C ILE A 527 3.19 -14.91 6.03
N GLY A 528 4.35 -15.20 5.40
CA GLY A 528 5.12 -14.44 4.44
C GLY A 528 4.63 -13.04 4.12
N THR A 529 5.12 -12.08 4.84
CA THR A 529 5.33 -10.75 4.32
C THR A 529 6.81 -10.67 4.00
N ASP A 530 7.20 -10.46 2.75
CA ASP A 530 8.61 -10.18 2.38
C ASP A 530 9.15 -8.95 3.14
N GLU A 531 8.24 -8.07 3.60
CA GLU A 531 8.50 -7.00 4.56
C GLU A 531 9.07 -7.51 5.90
N THR A 532 8.90 -8.81 6.21
CA THR A 532 9.29 -9.40 7.51
C THR A 532 10.54 -10.28 7.46
N GLN A 533 11.24 -10.43 6.32
CA GLN A 533 12.52 -11.16 6.31
C GLN A 533 13.54 -10.57 7.30
N ASP A 534 13.39 -9.28 7.63
CA ASP A 534 14.16 -8.61 8.68
C ASP A 534 13.44 -8.52 10.04
N ALA A 535 12.16 -9.00 10.16
CA ALA A 535 11.32 -8.62 11.27
C ALA A 535 11.50 -9.43 12.56
N ILE A 536 11.63 -10.74 12.53
CA ILE A 536 11.86 -11.54 13.78
C ILE A 536 12.77 -12.73 13.48
N PRO A 537 14.01 -12.77 14.01
CA PRO A 537 14.77 -14.00 13.98
C PRO A 537 14.04 -15.05 14.81
N ALA A 538 13.81 -16.25 14.22
CA ALA A 538 13.28 -17.39 14.97
C ALA A 538 14.11 -17.59 16.23
N PRO A 539 13.52 -17.74 17.42
CA PRO A 539 14.27 -18.13 18.59
C PRO A 539 14.92 -19.49 18.32
N ARG A 540 16.22 -19.60 18.57
CA ARG A 540 17.00 -20.83 18.48
C ARG A 540 16.54 -21.84 19.51
#